data_7e6df0a1e8880ae32036457aac1307f5
#
_entry.id   7e6df0a1e8880ae32036457aac1307f5
#
_cell.length_a   1.000
_cell.length_b   1.000
_cell.length_c   1.000
_cell.angle_alpha   90.00
_cell.angle_beta   90.00
_cell.angle_gamma   90.00
#
_symmetry.space_group_name_H-M   'P 1'
#
loop_
_entity.id
_entity.type
_entity.pdbx_description
1 polymer ?
#
loop_
_entity_poly.entity_id
_entity_poly.type
_entity_poly.pdbx_seq_one_letter_code
_entity_poly.pdbx_strand_id
1 'polypeptide(L)'
;MRFLFAVHIIQQNVWIGGNGKVNHFLELKSVSYSYQTMEAETLALKEISLQIEEGEFISIVGPSGCGKSTLLNLICGLIQPDEGEILLKGKAMDQTAMNIGYMLQKDHLFEWRTIYSNVTLGLELQHKLDSDSRMRVDKMLKTYGLSEFAASRPSQLSGGMRQRAALIRTLAMEPELLLLDEPFSALDYQTRLGVCDDIYDILKKENKTAILVTHDLSEAISVGDRVVILSSRPAKIRNIVALDFDKNLTPLQRRNAKPFASYFNTIWKELQENECS
;
A
#
# COMPACT_ATOMS: atom_id res chain seq x y z
N MET A 1 5.34 45.26 9.27
CA MET A 1 4.19 44.38 9.57
C MET A 1 4.61 42.98 9.22
N ARG A 2 5.09 42.22 10.22
CA ARG A 2 5.73 40.90 10.05
C ARG A 2 4.64 39.83 10.14
N PHE A 3 4.39 39.10 9.06
CA PHE A 3 3.59 37.86 9.11
C PHE A 3 4.54 36.71 9.43
N LEU A 4 4.44 36.23 10.67
CA LEU A 4 5.03 34.98 11.12
C LEU A 4 4.14 33.85 10.57
N PHE A 5 4.68 33.05 9.64
CA PHE A 5 4.17 31.73 9.33
C PHE A 5 4.61 30.78 10.45
N ALA A 6 3.68 30.40 11.31
CA ALA A 6 3.87 29.36 12.29
C ALA A 6 3.85 27.99 11.58
N VAL A 7 5.02 27.43 11.36
CA VAL A 7 5.17 26.01 11.04
C VAL A 7 4.83 25.24 12.32
N HIS A 8 3.67 24.62 12.36
CA HIS A 8 3.30 23.74 13.45
C HIS A 8 4.09 22.44 13.29
N ILE A 9 5.23 22.38 13.96
CA ILE A 9 5.86 21.11 14.31
C ILE A 9 4.92 20.45 15.32
N ILE A 10 4.19 19.44 14.88
CA ILE A 10 3.42 18.59 15.80
C ILE A 10 4.44 17.72 16.51
N GLN A 11 4.97 18.23 17.64
CA GLN A 11 5.57 17.41 18.68
C GLN A 11 4.50 16.39 19.11
N GLN A 12 4.92 15.14 19.18
CA GLN A 12 4.17 14.02 19.74
C GLN A 12 3.45 14.44 21.02
N ASN A 13 2.17 14.78 20.93
CA ASN A 13 1.31 14.82 22.10
C ASN A 13 0.86 13.38 22.40
N VAL A 14 1.71 12.67 23.14
CA VAL A 14 1.31 11.50 23.91
C VAL A 14 0.23 11.94 24.87
N TRP A 15 -0.99 11.60 24.56
CA TRP A 15 -2.10 11.71 25.51
C TRP A 15 -1.87 10.63 26.60
N ILE A 16 -1.29 11.05 27.73
CA ILE A 16 -1.18 10.21 28.95
C ILE A 16 -2.52 10.30 29.67
N GLY A 17 -3.36 9.33 29.39
CA GLY A 17 -4.66 9.21 30.07
C GLY A 17 -5.19 7.77 29.97
N GLY A 18 -4.88 6.95 30.97
CA GLY A 18 -5.45 5.62 31.16
C GLY A 18 -4.54 4.46 30.71
N ASN A 19 -4.32 3.47 31.60
CA ASN A 19 -3.61 2.20 31.38
C ASN A 19 -4.31 1.28 30.33
N GLY A 20 -4.43 1.71 29.09
CA GLY A 20 -4.80 0.90 27.95
C GLY A 20 -3.61 0.88 26.98
N LYS A 21 -3.03 -0.29 26.69
CA LYS A 21 -2.11 -0.43 25.55
C LYS A 21 -2.86 0.03 24.31
N VAL A 22 -2.44 1.13 23.70
CA VAL A 22 -2.90 1.50 22.35
C VAL A 22 -2.38 0.40 21.43
N ASN A 23 -3.24 -0.51 21.00
CA ASN A 23 -2.89 -1.54 20.05
C ASN A 23 -3.09 -0.95 18.65
N HIS A 24 -2.00 -0.49 18.03
CA HIS A 24 -2.01 -0.14 16.60
C HIS A 24 -2.35 -1.38 15.76
N PHE A 25 -2.94 -1.17 14.60
CA PHE A 25 -3.25 -2.25 13.67
C PHE A 25 -1.97 -2.95 13.20
N LEU A 26 -0.98 -2.16 12.75
CA LEU A 26 0.36 -2.64 12.39
C LEU A 26 1.40 -1.75 13.08
N GLU A 27 2.40 -2.37 13.70
CA GLU A 27 3.50 -1.66 14.36
C GLU A 27 4.84 -2.27 13.97
N LEU A 28 5.72 -1.46 13.41
CA LEU A 28 7.13 -1.78 13.17
C LEU A 28 7.95 -1.09 14.25
N LYS A 29 8.83 -1.82 14.94
CA LYS A 29 9.69 -1.31 16.01
C LYS A 29 11.15 -1.54 15.66
N SER A 30 11.83 -0.46 15.26
CA SER A 30 13.27 -0.43 14.92
C SER A 30 13.70 -1.56 13.97
N VAL A 31 12.90 -1.82 12.95
CA VAL A 31 13.12 -2.91 12.00
C VAL A 31 14.31 -2.62 11.12
N SER A 32 15.29 -3.53 11.10
CA SER A 32 16.47 -3.50 10.22
C SER A 32 16.56 -4.80 9.43
N TYR A 33 17.07 -4.70 8.20
CA TYR A 33 17.23 -5.86 7.32
C TYR A 33 18.39 -5.68 6.34
N SER A 34 19.23 -6.72 6.23
CA SER A 34 20.35 -6.82 5.28
C SER A 34 20.16 -7.99 4.32
N TYR A 35 20.47 -7.76 3.05
CA TYR A 35 20.65 -8.85 2.10
C TYR A 35 22.07 -9.41 2.25
N GLN A 36 22.17 -10.71 2.46
CA GLN A 36 23.43 -11.42 2.49
C GLN A 36 23.66 -12.15 1.15
N THR A 37 24.80 -11.89 0.53
CA THR A 37 25.29 -12.63 -0.62
C THR A 37 26.63 -13.28 -0.26
N MET A 38 27.13 -14.19 -1.09
CA MET A 38 28.46 -14.81 -0.85
C MET A 38 29.60 -13.79 -0.83
N GLU A 39 29.40 -12.61 -1.43
CA GLU A 39 30.46 -11.61 -1.63
C GLU A 39 30.29 -10.37 -0.76
N ALA A 40 29.07 -10.06 -0.30
CA ALA A 40 28.79 -8.84 0.45
C ALA A 40 27.50 -8.91 1.28
N GLU A 41 27.48 -8.17 2.36
CA GLU A 41 26.27 -7.80 3.09
C GLU A 41 25.83 -6.40 2.66
N THR A 42 24.54 -6.26 2.36
CA THR A 42 23.97 -5.00 1.94
C THR A 42 22.79 -4.63 2.85
N LEU A 43 23.03 -3.67 3.74
CA LEU A 43 21.98 -3.13 4.61
C LEU A 43 20.93 -2.41 3.75
N ALA A 44 19.72 -2.93 3.72
CA ALA A 44 18.61 -2.40 2.93
C ALA A 44 17.75 -1.43 3.73
N LEU A 45 17.38 -1.82 4.95
CA LEU A 45 16.55 -1.03 5.87
C LEU A 45 17.25 -0.88 7.21
N LYS A 46 17.15 0.29 7.81
CA LYS A 46 17.77 0.59 9.10
C LYS A 46 16.81 1.28 10.05
N GLU A 47 16.52 0.63 11.18
CA GLU A 47 15.75 1.20 12.30
C GLU A 47 14.37 1.78 11.88
N ILE A 48 13.65 1.09 10.99
CA ILE A 48 12.31 1.52 10.56
C ILE A 48 11.33 1.35 11.72
N SER A 49 10.72 2.45 12.15
CA SER A 49 9.66 2.47 13.15
C SER A 49 8.44 3.17 12.59
N LEU A 50 7.30 2.46 12.51
CA LEU A 50 6.06 2.95 11.91
C LEU A 50 4.87 2.33 12.62
N GLN A 51 3.86 3.15 12.88
CA GLN A 51 2.58 2.72 13.44
C GLN A 51 1.47 3.06 12.45
N ILE A 52 0.57 2.10 12.22
CA ILE A 52 -0.55 2.23 11.29
C ILE A 52 -1.82 1.84 12.02
N GLU A 53 -2.85 2.67 11.87
CA GLU A 53 -4.15 2.45 12.47
C GLU A 53 -5.07 1.61 11.57
N GLU A 54 -6.10 1.01 12.16
CA GLU A 54 -7.08 0.24 11.40
C GLU A 54 -7.87 1.15 10.44
N GLY A 55 -8.02 0.71 9.20
CA GLY A 55 -8.69 1.48 8.14
C GLY A 55 -7.86 2.63 7.55
N GLU A 56 -6.59 2.77 7.95
CA GLU A 56 -5.70 3.81 7.42
C GLU A 56 -5.10 3.40 6.07
N PHE A 57 -4.99 4.35 5.15
CA PHE A 57 -4.30 4.20 3.88
C PHE A 57 -2.96 4.94 3.91
N ILE A 58 -1.86 4.19 4.04
CA ILE A 58 -0.49 4.71 4.05
C ILE A 58 0.12 4.63 2.67
N SER A 59 0.69 5.73 2.19
CA SER A 59 1.54 5.72 0.98
C SER A 59 3.00 5.79 1.36
N ILE A 60 3.85 4.96 0.76
CA ILE A 60 5.30 4.94 0.97
C ILE A 60 6.00 5.36 -0.32
N VAL A 61 6.79 6.42 -0.25
CA VAL A 61 7.57 6.95 -1.36
C VAL A 61 9.06 6.98 -1.00
N GLY A 62 9.91 6.99 -2.02
CA GLY A 62 11.36 7.06 -1.84
C GLY A 62 12.10 6.71 -3.12
N PRO A 63 13.42 6.93 -3.18
CA PRO A 63 14.24 6.67 -4.37
C PRO A 63 14.12 5.24 -4.90
N SER A 64 14.40 5.03 -6.18
CA SER A 64 14.41 3.69 -6.74
C SER A 64 15.46 2.82 -6.04
N GLY A 65 15.09 1.57 -5.71
CA GLY A 65 16.00 0.63 -5.04
C GLY A 65 16.30 0.95 -3.57
N CYS A 66 15.63 1.90 -2.92
CA CYS A 66 15.88 2.21 -1.50
C CYS A 66 15.46 1.12 -0.53
N GLY A 67 14.50 0.23 -0.91
CA GLY A 67 14.04 -0.86 -0.04
C GLY A 67 12.53 -0.91 0.18
N LYS A 68 11.72 -0.20 -0.60
CA LYS A 68 10.25 -0.18 -0.47
C LYS A 68 9.62 -1.57 -0.54
N SER A 69 9.94 -2.34 -1.59
CA SER A 69 9.44 -3.72 -1.74
C SER A 69 10.02 -4.65 -0.66
N THR A 70 11.24 -4.41 -0.17
CA THR A 70 11.82 -5.12 0.98
C THR A 70 10.97 -4.91 2.22
N LEU A 71 10.54 -3.67 2.47
CA LEU A 71 9.65 -3.34 3.59
C LEU A 71 8.30 -4.05 3.48
N LEU A 72 7.70 -4.10 2.28
CA LEU A 72 6.46 -4.88 2.07
C LEU A 72 6.68 -6.38 2.30
N ASN A 73 7.81 -6.94 1.85
CA ASN A 73 8.15 -8.35 2.06
C ASN A 73 8.31 -8.70 3.56
N LEU A 74 8.86 -7.80 4.36
CA LEU A 74 8.93 -7.94 5.81
C LEU A 74 7.54 -7.89 6.45
N ILE A 75 6.71 -6.92 6.04
CA ILE A 75 5.35 -6.74 6.56
C ILE A 75 4.45 -7.94 6.23
N CYS A 76 4.63 -8.59 5.06
CA CYS A 76 3.85 -9.77 4.72
C CYS A 76 4.46 -11.08 5.24
N GLY A 77 5.61 -11.03 5.94
CA GLY A 77 6.27 -12.20 6.53
C GLY A 77 6.99 -13.10 5.54
N LEU A 78 7.22 -12.66 4.28
CA LEU A 78 8.01 -13.40 3.30
C LEU A 78 9.49 -13.47 3.67
N ILE A 79 9.99 -12.48 4.39
CA ILE A 79 11.33 -12.43 4.97
C ILE A 79 11.20 -11.96 6.41
N GLN A 80 12.16 -12.33 7.28
CA GLN A 80 12.20 -11.93 8.67
C GLN A 80 13.18 -10.77 8.87
N PRO A 81 12.90 -9.81 9.77
CA PRO A 81 13.86 -8.76 10.09
C PRO A 81 15.09 -9.33 10.81
N ASP A 82 16.26 -8.73 10.57
CA ASP A 82 17.49 -9.06 11.32
C ASP A 82 17.43 -8.48 12.73
N GLU A 83 16.83 -7.29 12.87
CA GLU A 83 16.64 -6.60 14.15
C GLU A 83 15.24 -5.96 14.19
N GLY A 84 14.74 -5.78 15.41
CA GLY A 84 13.43 -5.20 15.67
C GLY A 84 12.31 -6.22 15.57
N GLU A 85 11.06 -5.75 15.59
CA GLU A 85 9.87 -6.60 15.53
C GLU A 85 8.75 -5.95 14.72
N ILE A 86 7.93 -6.80 14.10
CA ILE A 86 6.71 -6.38 13.40
C ILE A 86 5.53 -7.03 14.11
N LEU A 87 4.63 -6.17 14.59
CA LEU A 87 3.44 -6.59 15.32
C LEU A 87 2.18 -6.24 14.52
N LEU A 88 1.28 -7.19 14.42
CA LEU A 88 -0.01 -7.01 13.81
C LEU A 88 -1.10 -7.24 14.87
N LYS A 89 -1.89 -6.20 15.18
CA LYS A 89 -2.84 -6.17 16.31
C LYS A 89 -2.16 -6.63 17.62
N GLY A 90 -0.93 -6.20 17.83
CA GLY A 90 -0.12 -6.50 19.03
C GLY A 90 0.47 -7.91 19.11
N LYS A 91 0.37 -8.72 18.04
CA LYS A 91 0.96 -10.06 17.95
C LYS A 91 2.08 -10.07 16.92
N ALA A 92 3.14 -10.83 17.17
CA ALA A 92 4.20 -11.02 16.20
C ALA A 92 3.67 -11.66 14.90
N MET A 93 4.26 -11.30 13.75
CA MET A 93 3.79 -11.72 12.43
C MET A 93 3.76 -13.24 12.24
N ASP A 94 4.71 -13.96 12.80
CA ASP A 94 4.81 -15.43 12.75
C ASP A 94 3.69 -16.13 13.55
N GLN A 95 3.02 -15.41 14.46
CA GLN A 95 1.94 -15.90 15.31
C GLN A 95 0.54 -15.50 14.83
N THR A 96 0.46 -14.80 13.70
CA THR A 96 -0.81 -14.30 13.19
C THR A 96 -1.29 -15.12 11.99
N ALA A 97 -2.51 -15.64 12.06
CA ALA A 97 -3.22 -16.23 10.93
C ALA A 97 -3.94 -15.14 10.10
N MET A 98 -3.39 -13.92 10.03
CA MET A 98 -4.06 -12.81 9.38
C MET A 98 -4.01 -12.95 7.86
N ASN A 99 -5.12 -12.57 7.22
CA ASN A 99 -5.24 -12.57 5.78
C ASN A 99 -4.64 -11.28 5.20
N ILE A 100 -3.42 -11.37 4.68
CA ILE A 100 -2.74 -10.26 4.00
C ILE A 100 -2.87 -10.44 2.49
N GLY A 101 -3.40 -9.44 1.82
CA GLY A 101 -3.43 -9.37 0.37
C GLY A 101 -2.19 -8.65 -0.14
N TYR A 102 -1.37 -9.30 -0.95
CA TYR A 102 -0.20 -8.68 -1.55
C TYR A 102 -0.35 -8.60 -3.07
N MET A 103 -0.49 -7.39 -3.60
CA MET A 103 -0.48 -7.11 -5.03
C MET A 103 0.91 -6.65 -5.44
N LEU A 104 1.59 -7.50 -6.19
CA LEU A 104 2.94 -7.25 -6.72
C LEU A 104 2.89 -6.27 -7.90
N GLN A 105 4.02 -5.65 -8.23
CA GLN A 105 4.18 -4.69 -9.32
C GLN A 105 3.68 -5.22 -10.68
N LYS A 106 3.93 -6.50 -10.98
CA LYS A 106 3.36 -7.17 -12.15
C LYS A 106 2.08 -7.89 -11.76
N ASP A 107 1.15 -8.03 -12.70
CA ASP A 107 -0.14 -8.69 -12.48
C ASP A 107 -0.02 -10.18 -12.09
N HIS A 108 1.03 -10.87 -12.55
CA HIS A 108 1.29 -12.29 -12.29
C HIS A 108 0.05 -13.17 -12.47
N LEU A 109 -0.77 -12.86 -13.49
CA LEU A 109 -1.86 -13.72 -13.88
C LEU A 109 -1.31 -14.96 -14.62
N PHE A 110 -1.88 -16.12 -14.34
CA PHE A 110 -1.51 -17.35 -15.06
C PHE A 110 -2.11 -17.35 -16.46
N GLU A 111 -1.26 -17.31 -17.48
CA GLU A 111 -1.66 -17.22 -18.88
C GLU A 111 -2.50 -18.43 -19.37
N TRP A 112 -2.34 -19.59 -18.74
CA TRP A 112 -3.10 -20.82 -19.05
C TRP A 112 -4.47 -20.90 -18.37
N ARG A 113 -4.79 -19.96 -17.46
CA ARG A 113 -6.07 -19.87 -16.75
C ARG A 113 -6.93 -18.76 -17.34
N THR A 114 -8.25 -18.92 -17.23
CA THR A 114 -9.17 -17.83 -17.53
C THR A 114 -9.05 -16.72 -16.49
N ILE A 115 -9.59 -15.54 -16.77
CA ILE A 115 -9.65 -14.43 -15.80
C ILE A 115 -10.44 -14.87 -14.55
N TYR A 116 -11.59 -15.51 -14.73
CA TYR A 116 -12.36 -16.04 -13.60
C TYR A 116 -11.54 -16.98 -12.71
N SER A 117 -10.87 -17.95 -13.32
CA SER A 117 -10.05 -18.91 -12.56
C SER A 117 -8.76 -18.29 -11.98
N ASN A 118 -8.27 -17.18 -12.54
CA ASN A 118 -7.19 -16.40 -11.93
C ASN A 118 -7.68 -15.67 -10.67
N VAL A 119 -8.82 -15.01 -10.74
CA VAL A 119 -9.35 -14.22 -9.61
C VAL A 119 -9.86 -15.11 -8.48
N THR A 120 -10.29 -16.33 -8.75
CA THR A 120 -10.74 -17.32 -7.75
C THR A 120 -9.61 -18.16 -7.18
N LEU A 121 -8.39 -18.05 -7.69
CA LEU A 121 -7.28 -18.94 -7.35
C LEU A 121 -7.01 -19.05 -5.84
N GLY A 122 -6.96 -17.93 -5.13
CA GLY A 122 -6.73 -17.92 -3.69
C GLY A 122 -7.84 -18.62 -2.92
N LEU A 123 -9.09 -18.43 -3.33
CA LEU A 123 -10.26 -19.10 -2.76
C LEU A 123 -10.23 -20.61 -3.02
N GLU A 124 -9.82 -21.03 -4.23
CA GLU A 124 -9.64 -22.45 -4.58
C GLU A 124 -8.58 -23.11 -3.67
N LEU A 125 -7.42 -22.47 -3.50
CA LEU A 125 -6.31 -22.99 -2.68
C LEU A 125 -6.67 -23.09 -1.20
N GLN A 126 -7.50 -22.17 -0.71
CA GLN A 126 -7.97 -22.20 0.68
C GLN A 126 -9.24 -23.04 0.89
N HIS A 127 -9.76 -23.72 -0.15
CA HIS A 127 -11.02 -24.45 -0.12
C HIS A 127 -12.23 -23.61 0.32
N LYS A 128 -12.21 -22.29 -0.03
CA LYS A 128 -13.25 -21.31 0.32
C LYS A 128 -14.08 -20.87 -0.90
N LEU A 129 -14.00 -21.59 -2.02
CA LEU A 129 -14.76 -21.26 -3.23
C LEU A 129 -16.18 -21.85 -3.16
N ASP A 130 -17.01 -21.27 -2.32
CA ASP A 130 -18.44 -21.57 -2.13
C ASP A 130 -19.36 -20.66 -2.98
N SER A 131 -20.67 -20.76 -2.78
CA SER A 131 -21.67 -19.96 -3.49
C SER A 131 -21.51 -18.46 -3.21
N ASP A 132 -21.21 -18.10 -1.96
CA ASP A 132 -21.16 -16.72 -1.51
C ASP A 132 -19.90 -16.01 -2.04
N SER A 133 -18.76 -16.70 -1.98
CA SER A 133 -17.52 -16.21 -2.56
C SER A 133 -17.61 -16.05 -4.09
N ARG A 134 -18.30 -16.98 -4.79
CA ARG A 134 -18.57 -16.84 -6.24
C ARG A 134 -19.41 -15.60 -6.53
N MET A 135 -20.52 -15.39 -5.79
CA MET A 135 -21.33 -14.18 -5.95
C MET A 135 -20.53 -12.89 -5.71
N ARG A 136 -19.64 -12.88 -4.71
CA ARG A 136 -18.74 -11.72 -4.48
C ARG A 136 -17.80 -11.48 -5.65
N VAL A 137 -17.16 -12.54 -6.16
CA VAL A 137 -16.26 -12.44 -7.32
C VAL A 137 -17.01 -11.96 -8.55
N ASP A 138 -18.22 -12.48 -8.84
CA ASP A 138 -19.05 -12.03 -9.96
C ASP A 138 -19.43 -10.54 -9.83
N LYS A 139 -19.78 -10.10 -8.61
CA LYS A 139 -20.02 -8.70 -8.31
C LYS A 139 -18.77 -7.84 -8.54
N MET A 140 -17.60 -8.29 -8.09
CA MET A 140 -16.33 -7.58 -8.33
C MET A 140 -16.03 -7.50 -9.83
N LEU A 141 -16.12 -8.60 -10.58
CA LEU A 141 -15.92 -8.61 -12.04
C LEU A 141 -16.85 -7.63 -12.74
N LYS A 142 -18.11 -7.54 -12.29
CA LYS A 142 -19.07 -6.58 -12.82
C LYS A 142 -18.68 -5.14 -12.48
N THR A 143 -18.33 -4.86 -11.22
CA THR A 143 -17.95 -3.53 -10.75
C THR A 143 -16.71 -3.02 -11.48
N TYR A 144 -15.74 -3.88 -11.75
CA TYR A 144 -14.50 -3.54 -12.44
C TYR A 144 -14.56 -3.68 -13.97
N GLY A 145 -15.74 -3.93 -14.55
CA GLY A 145 -15.94 -4.01 -15.99
C GLY A 145 -15.24 -5.21 -16.66
N LEU A 146 -15.12 -6.33 -15.95
CA LEU A 146 -14.47 -7.55 -16.44
C LEU A 146 -15.43 -8.74 -16.62
N SER A 147 -16.74 -8.57 -16.44
CA SER A 147 -17.71 -9.67 -16.55
C SER A 147 -17.67 -10.37 -17.91
N GLU A 148 -17.61 -9.61 -19.01
CA GLU A 148 -17.57 -10.15 -20.38
C GLU A 148 -16.25 -10.86 -20.68
N PHE A 149 -15.20 -10.61 -19.91
CA PHE A 149 -13.87 -11.17 -20.06
C PHE A 149 -13.60 -12.30 -19.07
N ALA A 150 -14.58 -12.70 -18.26
CA ALA A 150 -14.38 -13.74 -17.24
C ALA A 150 -13.86 -15.06 -17.81
N ALA A 151 -14.31 -15.45 -19.00
CA ALA A 151 -13.85 -16.64 -19.71
C ALA A 151 -12.58 -16.44 -20.57
N SER A 152 -12.13 -15.19 -20.74
CA SER A 152 -10.95 -14.84 -21.54
C SER A 152 -9.66 -15.20 -20.79
N ARG A 153 -8.54 -15.28 -21.52
CA ARG A 153 -7.19 -15.47 -20.97
C ARG A 153 -6.49 -14.11 -20.80
N PRO A 154 -5.47 -13.99 -19.92
CA PRO A 154 -4.75 -12.73 -19.71
C PRO A 154 -4.21 -12.10 -20.99
N SER A 155 -3.70 -12.90 -21.93
CA SER A 155 -3.18 -12.44 -23.23
C SER A 155 -4.22 -11.71 -24.11
N GLN A 156 -5.51 -11.86 -23.82
CA GLN A 156 -6.60 -11.21 -24.55
C GLN A 156 -7.04 -9.87 -23.92
N LEU A 157 -6.44 -9.48 -22.78
CA LEU A 157 -6.80 -8.30 -22.03
C LEU A 157 -5.76 -7.19 -22.22
N SER A 158 -6.21 -5.93 -22.13
CA SER A 158 -5.29 -4.78 -22.01
C SER A 158 -4.53 -4.81 -20.67
N GLY A 159 -3.42 -4.09 -20.57
CA GLY A 159 -2.65 -3.98 -19.33
C GLY A 159 -3.50 -3.54 -18.14
N GLY A 160 -4.36 -2.53 -18.33
CA GLY A 160 -5.28 -2.06 -17.28
C GLY A 160 -6.32 -3.09 -16.86
N MET A 161 -6.84 -3.88 -17.80
CA MET A 161 -7.78 -4.97 -17.48
C MET A 161 -7.08 -6.07 -16.69
N ARG A 162 -5.83 -6.41 -17.04
CA ARG A 162 -5.02 -7.39 -16.31
C ARG A 162 -4.73 -6.92 -14.89
N GLN A 163 -4.40 -5.64 -14.72
CA GLN A 163 -4.15 -5.06 -13.40
C GLN A 163 -5.40 -5.10 -12.51
N ARG A 164 -6.58 -4.77 -13.08
CA ARG A 164 -7.86 -4.91 -12.37
C ARG A 164 -8.17 -6.36 -12.00
N ALA A 165 -7.87 -7.32 -12.88
CA ALA A 165 -8.04 -8.73 -12.56
C ALA A 165 -7.12 -9.17 -11.40
N ALA A 166 -5.87 -8.72 -11.39
CA ALA A 166 -4.92 -8.98 -10.29
C ALA A 166 -5.41 -8.37 -8.96
N LEU A 167 -5.99 -7.17 -9.02
CA LEU A 167 -6.60 -6.55 -7.85
C LEU A 167 -7.79 -7.37 -7.33
N ILE A 168 -8.72 -7.77 -8.22
CA ILE A 168 -9.86 -8.61 -7.83
C ILE A 168 -9.36 -9.92 -7.19
N ARG A 169 -8.33 -10.56 -7.75
CA ARG A 169 -7.73 -11.77 -7.18
C ARG A 169 -7.28 -11.56 -5.74
N THR A 170 -6.67 -10.42 -5.47
CA THR A 170 -6.19 -10.06 -4.13
C THR A 170 -7.36 -9.75 -3.19
N LEU A 171 -8.33 -8.95 -3.64
CA LEU A 171 -9.49 -8.55 -2.83
C LEU A 171 -10.49 -9.69 -2.60
N ALA A 172 -10.59 -10.66 -3.52
CA ALA A 172 -11.47 -11.83 -3.38
C ALA A 172 -11.20 -12.65 -2.11
N MET A 173 -9.97 -12.56 -1.60
CA MET A 173 -9.55 -13.19 -0.36
C MET A 173 -10.00 -12.45 0.90
N GLU A 174 -10.67 -11.30 0.77
CA GLU A 174 -11.10 -10.42 1.87
C GLU A 174 -9.97 -10.08 2.86
N PRO A 175 -8.82 -9.56 2.37
CA PRO A 175 -7.70 -9.29 3.24
C PRO A 175 -8.04 -8.23 4.28
N GLU A 176 -7.42 -8.32 5.46
CA GLU A 176 -7.50 -7.30 6.51
C GLU A 176 -6.46 -6.19 6.26
N LEU A 177 -5.31 -6.56 5.70
CA LEU A 177 -4.24 -5.65 5.26
C LEU A 177 -3.99 -5.85 3.77
N LEU A 178 -4.01 -4.77 3.01
CA LEU A 178 -3.69 -4.77 1.59
C LEU A 178 -2.32 -4.11 1.35
N LEU A 179 -1.40 -4.85 0.76
CA LEU A 179 -0.09 -4.36 0.33
C LEU A 179 -0.09 -4.19 -1.18
N LEU A 180 0.23 -2.99 -1.65
CA LEU A 180 0.21 -2.62 -3.07
C LEU A 180 1.61 -2.14 -3.48
N ASP A 181 2.32 -2.93 -4.28
CA ASP A 181 3.66 -2.59 -4.78
C ASP A 181 3.57 -2.07 -6.21
N GLU A 182 3.63 -0.75 -6.38
CA GLU A 182 3.51 -0.04 -7.66
C GLU A 182 2.34 -0.51 -8.55
N PRO A 183 1.12 -0.65 -8.01
CA PRO A 183 0.01 -1.34 -8.67
C PRO A 183 -0.45 -0.66 -9.96
N PHE A 184 -0.05 0.58 -10.20
CA PHE A 184 -0.52 1.39 -11.33
C PHE A 184 0.55 1.68 -12.38
N SER A 185 1.79 1.19 -12.17
CA SER A 185 2.95 1.54 -13.02
C SER A 185 2.81 1.14 -14.49
N ALA A 186 2.03 0.08 -14.78
CA ALA A 186 1.79 -0.42 -16.14
C ALA A 186 0.56 0.19 -16.82
N LEU A 187 -0.13 1.17 -16.19
CA LEU A 187 -1.35 1.77 -16.70
C LEU A 187 -1.09 3.10 -17.42
N ASP A 188 -1.84 3.36 -18.51
CA ASP A 188 -1.92 4.70 -19.06
C ASP A 188 -2.58 5.67 -18.06
N TYR A 189 -2.37 6.97 -18.25
CA TYR A 189 -2.76 7.99 -17.29
C TYR A 189 -4.28 7.99 -16.98
N GLN A 190 -5.14 7.84 -17.98
CA GLN A 190 -6.60 7.88 -17.76
C GLN A 190 -7.10 6.63 -17.03
N THR A 191 -6.65 5.45 -17.45
CA THR A 191 -6.97 4.19 -16.78
C THR A 191 -6.47 4.21 -15.33
N ARG A 192 -5.28 4.74 -15.08
CA ARG A 192 -4.69 4.88 -13.76
C ARG A 192 -5.57 5.70 -12.82
N LEU A 193 -6.07 6.85 -13.26
CA LEU A 193 -6.97 7.68 -12.45
C LEU A 193 -8.23 6.93 -12.03
N GLY A 194 -8.88 6.24 -12.98
CA GLY A 194 -10.08 5.47 -12.67
C GLY A 194 -9.82 4.32 -11.71
N VAL A 195 -8.74 3.58 -11.90
CA VAL A 195 -8.38 2.46 -11.01
C VAL A 195 -8.00 2.95 -9.61
N CYS A 196 -7.33 4.11 -9.47
CA CYS A 196 -7.06 4.72 -8.17
C CYS A 196 -8.35 5.07 -7.43
N ASP A 197 -9.32 5.69 -8.10
CA ASP A 197 -10.62 6.02 -7.51
C ASP A 197 -11.36 4.75 -7.07
N ASP A 198 -11.41 3.72 -7.94
CA ASP A 198 -12.05 2.44 -7.64
C ASP A 198 -11.46 1.76 -6.40
N ILE A 199 -10.12 1.68 -6.32
CA ILE A 199 -9.42 1.06 -5.18
C ILE A 199 -9.68 1.85 -3.90
N TYR A 200 -9.55 3.17 -3.95
CA TYR A 200 -9.79 4.01 -2.79
C TYR A 200 -11.22 3.83 -2.25
N ASP A 201 -12.21 3.87 -3.15
CA ASP A 201 -13.60 3.72 -2.78
C ASP A 201 -13.89 2.37 -2.10
N ILE A 202 -13.28 1.28 -2.60
CA ILE A 202 -13.47 -0.04 -2.02
C ILE A 202 -12.84 -0.12 -0.64
N LEU A 203 -11.60 0.31 -0.51
CA LEU A 203 -10.89 0.26 0.76
C LEU A 203 -11.58 1.11 1.83
N LYS A 204 -12.09 2.27 1.46
CA LYS A 204 -12.85 3.13 2.39
C LYS A 204 -14.21 2.54 2.75
N LYS A 205 -14.97 2.00 1.79
CA LYS A 205 -16.28 1.36 2.05
C LYS A 205 -16.17 0.14 2.95
N GLU A 206 -15.10 -0.63 2.81
CA GLU A 206 -14.86 -1.85 3.57
C GLU A 206 -14.00 -1.63 4.82
N ASN A 207 -13.62 -0.37 5.10
CA ASN A 207 -12.72 0.00 6.22
C ASN A 207 -11.45 -0.86 6.27
N LYS A 208 -10.83 -1.10 5.10
CA LYS A 208 -9.60 -1.89 4.99
C LYS A 208 -8.37 -1.04 5.21
N THR A 209 -7.37 -1.61 5.88
CA THR A 209 -6.05 -0.99 6.01
C THR A 209 -5.22 -1.29 4.76
N ALA A 210 -4.54 -0.28 4.22
CA ALA A 210 -3.74 -0.43 3.01
C ALA A 210 -2.38 0.28 3.09
N ILE A 211 -1.37 -0.33 2.47
CA ILE A 211 -0.05 0.26 2.27
C ILE A 211 0.24 0.26 0.77
N LEU A 212 0.39 1.45 0.21
CA LEU A 212 0.76 1.66 -1.19
C LEU A 212 2.24 2.06 -1.28
N VAL A 213 3.01 1.31 -2.02
CA VAL A 213 4.34 1.71 -2.47
C VAL A 213 4.22 2.24 -3.89
N THR A 214 4.69 3.46 -4.13
CA THR A 214 4.70 4.07 -5.46
C THR A 214 5.86 5.06 -5.60
N HIS A 215 6.28 5.32 -6.83
CA HIS A 215 7.19 6.42 -7.18
C HIS A 215 6.44 7.65 -7.70
N ASP A 216 5.12 7.56 -7.91
CA ASP A 216 4.28 8.68 -8.34
C ASP A 216 3.71 9.41 -7.12
N LEU A 217 4.18 10.65 -6.88
CA LEU A 217 3.72 11.48 -5.76
C LEU A 217 2.24 11.83 -5.88
N SER A 218 1.74 11.96 -7.11
CA SER A 218 0.34 12.29 -7.31
C SER A 218 -0.57 11.14 -6.90
N GLU A 219 -0.15 9.90 -7.10
CA GLU A 219 -0.83 8.72 -6.56
C GLU A 219 -0.77 8.73 -5.05
N ALA A 220 0.45 8.81 -4.48
CA ALA A 220 0.66 8.75 -3.04
C ALA A 220 -0.20 9.77 -2.28
N ILE A 221 -0.27 11.01 -2.77
CA ILE A 221 -1.01 12.11 -2.15
C ILE A 221 -2.52 11.94 -2.35
N SER A 222 -2.95 11.46 -3.51
CA SER A 222 -4.39 11.39 -3.80
C SER A 222 -5.12 10.30 -3.00
N VAL A 223 -4.45 9.17 -2.70
CA VAL A 223 -5.09 8.04 -2.01
C VAL A 223 -4.71 7.92 -0.54
N GLY A 224 -3.54 8.43 -0.12
CA GLY A 224 -3.04 8.29 1.24
C GLY A 224 -3.81 9.11 2.27
N ASP A 225 -3.77 8.65 3.51
CA ASP A 225 -4.05 9.46 4.70
C ASP A 225 -2.75 10.06 5.25
N ARG A 226 -1.62 9.34 5.08
CA ARG A 226 -0.24 9.83 5.33
C ARG A 226 0.70 9.34 4.22
N VAL A 227 1.74 10.13 3.97
CA VAL A 227 2.85 9.74 3.09
C VAL A 227 4.11 9.56 3.93
N VAL A 228 4.66 8.36 3.91
CA VAL A 228 5.94 8.01 4.53
C VAL A 228 7.05 8.17 3.50
N ILE A 229 8.04 8.99 3.79
CA ILE A 229 9.17 9.27 2.90
C ILE A 229 10.38 8.48 3.39
N LEU A 230 10.89 7.59 2.54
CA LEU A 230 12.10 6.83 2.82
C LEU A 230 13.33 7.53 2.23
N SER A 231 14.46 7.43 2.94
CA SER A 231 15.77 7.85 2.44
C SER A 231 16.31 6.88 1.37
N SER A 232 17.42 7.26 0.73
CA SER A 232 18.29 6.34 -0.02
C SER A 232 18.79 5.22 0.89
N ARG A 233 19.34 4.15 0.28
CA ARG A 233 19.86 2.96 1.00
C ARG A 233 21.09 3.29 1.87
N PRO A 234 21.14 2.80 3.12
CA PRO A 234 20.11 2.05 3.84
C PRO A 234 18.89 2.94 4.17
N ALA A 235 17.68 2.47 3.79
CA ALA A 235 16.49 3.28 3.96
C ALA A 235 16.15 3.46 5.45
N LYS A 236 15.84 4.70 5.79
CA LYS A 236 15.22 5.11 7.05
C LYS A 236 13.96 5.91 6.74
N ILE A 237 13.05 5.99 7.69
CA ILE A 237 11.95 6.96 7.59
C ILE A 237 12.56 8.34 7.80
N ARG A 238 12.49 9.18 6.77
CA ARG A 238 12.98 10.56 6.81
C ARG A 238 11.92 11.50 7.36
N ASN A 239 10.70 11.34 6.85
CA ASN A 239 9.57 12.16 7.27
C ASN A 239 8.25 11.41 7.06
N ILE A 240 7.22 11.81 7.79
CA ILE A 240 5.84 11.34 7.62
C ILE A 240 4.96 12.56 7.50
N VAL A 241 4.32 12.72 6.34
CA VAL A 241 3.45 13.84 6.03
C VAL A 241 1.99 13.39 6.17
N ALA A 242 1.27 13.94 7.12
CA ALA A 242 -0.17 13.74 7.24
C ALA A 242 -0.90 14.57 6.17
N LEU A 243 -1.89 13.96 5.53
CA LEU A 243 -2.67 14.57 4.45
C LEU A 243 -4.06 14.90 4.98
N ASP A 244 -4.31 16.19 5.18
CA ASP A 244 -5.61 16.68 5.66
C ASP A 244 -6.49 17.12 4.48
N PHE A 245 -7.20 16.15 3.91
CA PHE A 245 -8.23 16.39 2.90
C PHE A 245 -9.63 16.15 3.49
N ASP A 246 -10.64 16.81 2.92
CA ASP A 246 -12.02 16.44 3.20
C ASP A 246 -12.22 14.94 2.85
N LYS A 247 -12.76 14.20 3.83
CA LYS A 247 -12.93 12.74 3.74
C LYS A 247 -13.90 12.30 2.62
N ASN A 248 -14.71 13.23 2.11
CA ASN A 248 -15.65 12.94 1.02
C ASN A 248 -15.02 13.11 -0.37
N LEU A 249 -13.79 13.65 -0.47
CA LEU A 249 -13.14 13.85 -1.76
C LEU A 249 -12.60 12.53 -2.30
N THR A 250 -12.93 12.25 -3.57
CA THR A 250 -12.29 11.15 -4.32
C THR A 250 -10.82 11.48 -4.61
N PRO A 251 -9.95 10.49 -4.91
CA PRO A 251 -8.56 10.74 -5.30
C PRO A 251 -8.43 11.76 -6.43
N LEU A 252 -9.30 11.71 -7.43
CA LEU A 252 -9.33 12.69 -8.53
C LEU A 252 -9.67 14.10 -8.03
N GLN A 253 -10.62 14.23 -7.11
CA GLN A 253 -10.99 15.52 -6.52
C GLN A 253 -9.89 16.07 -5.62
N ARG A 254 -9.18 15.21 -4.84
CA ARG A 254 -8.02 15.61 -4.03
C ARG A 254 -6.91 16.23 -4.88
N ARG A 255 -6.65 15.72 -6.10
CA ARG A 255 -5.66 16.28 -7.05
C ARG A 255 -5.96 17.73 -7.44
N ASN A 256 -7.23 18.11 -7.44
CA ASN A 256 -7.70 19.46 -7.75
C ASN A 256 -7.90 20.35 -6.51
N ALA A 257 -7.73 19.80 -5.31
CA ALA A 257 -7.91 20.53 -4.07
C ALA A 257 -6.72 21.45 -3.77
N LYS A 258 -6.99 22.61 -3.15
CA LYS A 258 -5.95 23.61 -2.83
C LYS A 258 -4.74 23.06 -2.06
N PRO A 259 -4.87 22.14 -1.06
CA PRO A 259 -3.73 21.61 -0.32
C PRO A 259 -2.80 20.72 -1.15
N PHE A 260 -3.26 20.14 -2.24
CA PHE A 260 -2.52 19.14 -3.03
C PHE A 260 -1.14 19.64 -3.49
N ALA A 261 -1.10 20.83 -4.09
CA ALA A 261 0.16 21.42 -4.58
C ALA A 261 1.17 21.67 -3.44
N SER A 262 0.68 22.04 -2.25
CA SER A 262 1.53 22.24 -1.08
C SER A 262 2.15 20.93 -0.61
N TYR A 263 1.35 19.87 -0.50
CA TYR A 263 1.84 18.54 -0.14
C TYR A 263 2.84 18.02 -1.17
N PHE A 264 2.51 18.16 -2.46
CA PHE A 264 3.40 17.74 -3.55
C PHE A 264 4.77 18.43 -3.45
N ASN A 265 4.80 19.75 -3.29
CA ASN A 265 6.05 20.50 -3.19
C ASN A 265 6.86 20.13 -1.93
N THR A 266 6.18 19.91 -0.81
CA THR A 266 6.83 19.48 0.44
C THR A 266 7.50 18.12 0.27
N ILE A 267 6.77 17.13 -0.22
CA ILE A 267 7.27 15.76 -0.40
C ILE A 267 8.36 15.71 -1.46
N TRP A 268 8.16 16.45 -2.57
CA TRP A 268 9.15 16.55 -3.65
C TRP A 268 10.49 17.11 -3.17
N LYS A 269 10.46 18.18 -2.38
CA LYS A 269 11.65 18.78 -1.79
C LYS A 269 12.41 17.79 -0.90
N GLU A 270 11.71 17.08 -0.04
CA GLU A 270 12.28 16.03 0.82
C GLU A 270 12.95 14.91 0.02
N LEU A 271 12.38 14.54 -1.14
CA LEU A 271 12.97 13.52 -2.00
C LEU A 271 14.22 14.02 -2.74
N GLN A 272 14.22 15.27 -3.24
CA GLN A 272 15.39 15.85 -3.91
C GLN A 272 16.59 16.00 -2.98
N GLU A 273 16.38 16.41 -1.75
CA GLU A 273 17.46 16.50 -0.74
C GLU A 273 18.07 15.14 -0.39
N ASN A 274 17.37 14.03 -0.70
CA ASN A 274 17.86 12.65 -0.55
C ASN A 274 18.86 12.24 -1.65
N GLU A 275 18.76 12.80 -2.84
CA GLU A 275 19.64 12.45 -3.96
C GLU A 275 20.99 13.17 -3.87
N CYS A 276 21.08 14.23 -3.07
CA CYS A 276 22.28 15.04 -2.88
C CYS A 276 23.11 14.70 -1.65
N SER A 277 22.66 13.76 -0.83
CA SER A 277 23.33 13.29 0.42
C SER A 277 23.85 11.88 0.26
#